data_63d92a934010a4a94e7b72651234f1ca
#
_entry.id   63d92a934010a4a94e7b72651234f1ca
#
_cell.length_a   1.000
_cell.length_b   1.000
_cell.length_c   1.000
_cell.angle_alpha   90.00
_cell.angle_beta   90.00
_cell.angle_gamma   90.00
#
_symmetry.space_group_name_H-M   'P 1'
#
loop_
_entity.id
_entity.type
_entity.pdbx_description
1 polymer ?
#
loop_
_entity_poly.entity_id
_entity_poly.type
_entity_poly.pdbx_seq_one_letter_code
_entity_poly.pdbx_strand_id
1 'polypeptide(L)'
;MQENQELTKKEKYNIDKLQKRLRRNVGEAIADFNMIEEGDRIMVCLSGGKDSYTMLEILRNLQKSAPISFSLVAVNLDQKQPGFPEHILPAYLEQLGVEYKIVEENTYGIVKEKIPEGKTTCSLCSRLRRGILYRTATELGATKIALGHHRDDILQTLFLNMFYGGKMKGMPPKLMSDDGKHIVIRPLAYCREKDIERFSQAKGFPIIPCNLCGSQPNLQRQVIADMLRDWDKRYPGRIETMFSAMQNVVPSHLSDVNLFDF
;
A
#
# COMPACT_ATOMS: atom_id res chain seq x y z
N MET A 1 -3.50 13.24 -28.42
CA MET A 1 -2.15 13.85 -28.32
C MET A 1 -2.21 14.82 -27.16
N GLN A 2 -1.75 14.44 -25.95
CA GLN A 2 -1.59 15.39 -24.86
C GLN A 2 -0.27 16.13 -25.11
N GLU A 3 -0.35 17.45 -25.28
CA GLU A 3 0.83 18.31 -25.34
C GLU A 3 1.65 18.12 -24.07
N ASN A 4 2.90 17.74 -24.24
CA ASN A 4 3.89 17.68 -23.17
C ASN A 4 4.19 19.14 -22.73
N GLN A 5 3.36 19.69 -21.83
CA GLN A 5 3.67 20.97 -21.21
C GLN A 5 4.96 20.81 -20.37
N GLU A 6 6.02 21.47 -20.78
CA GLU A 6 7.25 21.51 -19.98
C GLU A 6 6.95 22.13 -18.61
N LEU A 7 7.20 21.35 -17.56
CA LEU A 7 7.03 21.79 -16.18
C LEU A 7 7.90 23.04 -15.91
N THR A 8 7.33 24.01 -15.25
CA THR A 8 8.05 25.22 -14.80
C THR A 8 9.13 24.86 -13.78
N LYS A 9 10.15 25.70 -13.62
CA LYS A 9 11.20 25.51 -12.59
C LYS A 9 10.61 25.34 -11.18
N LYS A 10 9.54 26.07 -10.86
CA LYS A 10 8.84 26.00 -9.56
C LYS A 10 8.14 24.65 -9.37
N GLU A 11 7.51 24.11 -10.40
CA GLU A 11 6.86 22.79 -10.36
C GLU A 11 7.89 21.68 -10.21
N LYS A 12 8.98 21.71 -10.99
CA LYS A 12 10.10 20.76 -10.83
C LYS A 12 10.64 20.78 -9.40
N TYR A 13 10.92 21.96 -8.85
CA TYR A 13 11.38 22.11 -7.46
C TYR A 13 10.40 21.52 -6.43
N ASN A 14 9.10 21.75 -6.60
CA ASN A 14 8.06 21.24 -5.70
C ASN A 14 7.98 19.71 -5.77
N ILE A 15 8.10 19.12 -6.95
CA ILE A 15 8.12 17.66 -7.15
C ILE A 15 9.36 17.05 -6.46
N ASP A 16 10.53 17.64 -6.64
CA ASP A 16 11.78 17.18 -6.03
C ASP A 16 11.70 17.24 -4.49
N LYS A 17 11.14 18.32 -3.95
CA LYS A 17 10.90 18.46 -2.50
C LYS A 17 9.94 17.40 -1.97
N LEU A 18 8.88 17.10 -2.72
CA LEU A 18 7.90 16.08 -2.39
C LEU A 18 8.54 14.67 -2.44
N GLN A 19 9.29 14.37 -3.49
CA GLN A 19 10.02 13.12 -3.63
C GLN A 19 11.03 12.90 -2.49
N LYS A 20 11.79 13.94 -2.13
CA LYS A 20 12.71 13.89 -0.97
C LYS A 20 11.99 13.59 0.33
N ARG A 21 10.81 14.19 0.56
CA ARG A 21 9.99 13.91 1.75
C ARG A 21 9.48 12.47 1.77
N LEU A 22 8.93 11.97 0.65
CA LEU A 22 8.47 10.58 0.54
C LEU A 22 9.63 9.59 0.76
N ARG A 23 10.79 9.84 0.15
CA ARG A 23 11.99 9.01 0.36
C ARG A 23 12.40 8.97 1.84
N ARG A 24 12.42 10.13 2.52
CA ARG A 24 12.75 10.21 3.93
C ARG A 24 11.77 9.38 4.75
N ASN A 25 10.47 9.59 4.58
CA ASN A 25 9.44 8.88 5.33
C ASN A 25 9.48 7.35 5.09
N VAL A 26 9.73 6.93 3.85
CA VAL A 26 9.91 5.50 3.51
C VAL A 26 11.18 4.95 4.15
N GLY A 27 12.29 5.69 4.09
CA GLY A 27 13.55 5.30 4.72
C GLY A 27 13.43 5.17 6.25
N GLU A 28 12.78 6.13 6.90
CA GLU A 28 12.49 6.09 8.34
C GLU A 28 11.63 4.86 8.70
N ALA A 29 10.54 4.60 7.95
CA ALA A 29 9.71 3.42 8.18
C ALA A 29 10.47 2.10 7.98
N ILE A 30 11.32 2.01 6.94
CA ILE A 30 12.17 0.83 6.71
C ILE A 30 13.11 0.59 7.89
N ALA A 31 13.74 1.64 8.40
CA ALA A 31 14.67 1.56 9.52
C ALA A 31 13.96 1.20 10.83
N ASP A 32 12.90 1.92 11.19
CA ASP A 32 12.18 1.74 12.45
C ASP A 32 11.55 0.36 12.60
N PHE A 33 11.08 -0.22 11.49
CA PHE A 33 10.44 -1.54 11.48
C PHE A 33 11.34 -2.65 10.92
N ASN A 34 12.61 -2.36 10.66
CA ASN A 34 13.57 -3.30 10.07
C ASN A 34 12.97 -4.07 8.87
N MET A 35 12.44 -3.31 7.89
CA MET A 35 11.67 -3.90 6.78
C MET A 35 12.55 -4.53 5.72
N ILE A 36 13.73 -3.97 5.46
CA ILE A 36 14.64 -4.37 4.38
C ILE A 36 16.03 -4.58 4.95
N GLU A 37 16.65 -5.70 4.60
CA GLU A 37 17.97 -6.11 5.05
C GLU A 37 18.90 -6.34 3.85
N GLU A 38 20.22 -6.46 4.12
CA GLU A 38 21.21 -6.76 3.10
C GLU A 38 20.87 -8.05 2.33
N GLY A 39 20.89 -7.98 1.02
CA GLY A 39 20.63 -9.11 0.13
C GLY A 39 19.16 -9.43 -0.10
N ASP A 40 18.23 -8.66 0.46
CA ASP A 40 16.79 -8.91 0.28
C ASP A 40 16.36 -8.85 -1.20
N ARG A 41 15.46 -9.75 -1.57
CA ARG A 41 14.71 -9.71 -2.82
C ARG A 41 13.26 -9.34 -2.53
N ILE A 42 12.85 -8.16 -2.94
CA ILE A 42 11.56 -7.57 -2.58
C ILE A 42 10.58 -7.70 -3.73
N MET A 43 9.49 -8.41 -3.53
CA MET A 43 8.36 -8.46 -4.43
C MET A 43 7.45 -7.24 -4.20
N VAL A 44 7.45 -6.30 -5.14
CA VAL A 44 6.63 -5.09 -5.09
C VAL A 44 5.29 -5.36 -5.75
N CYS A 45 4.21 -5.43 -4.97
CA CYS A 45 2.88 -5.70 -5.48
C CYS A 45 2.27 -4.46 -6.12
N LEU A 46 2.03 -4.49 -7.43
CA LEU A 46 1.44 -3.41 -8.20
C LEU A 46 -0.04 -3.68 -8.49
N SER A 47 -0.91 -2.83 -7.98
CA SER A 47 -2.35 -2.86 -8.28
C SER A 47 -2.74 -1.98 -9.48
N GLY A 48 -1.80 -1.16 -9.99
CA GLY A 48 -2.11 -0.09 -10.94
C GLY A 48 -2.62 1.20 -10.29
N GLY A 49 -2.76 1.25 -8.97
CA GLY A 49 -3.15 2.46 -8.23
C GLY A 49 -1.97 3.36 -7.85
N LYS A 50 -2.27 4.62 -7.52
CA LYS A 50 -1.30 5.67 -7.16
C LYS A 50 -0.28 5.24 -6.11
N ASP A 51 -0.73 4.49 -5.11
CA ASP A 51 0.10 4.09 -3.97
C ASP A 51 1.15 3.05 -4.39
N SER A 52 0.76 2.09 -5.21
CA SER A 52 1.66 1.04 -5.69
C SER A 52 2.73 1.57 -6.65
N TYR A 53 2.39 2.49 -7.54
CA TYR A 53 3.36 3.17 -8.40
C TYR A 53 4.31 4.04 -7.58
N THR A 54 3.79 4.80 -6.61
CA THR A 54 4.61 5.63 -5.72
C THR A 54 5.59 4.76 -4.92
N MET A 55 5.12 3.63 -4.37
CA MET A 55 5.96 2.69 -3.65
C MET A 55 7.11 2.17 -4.52
N LEU A 56 6.83 1.71 -5.73
CA LEU A 56 7.86 1.21 -6.65
C LEU A 56 8.88 2.30 -6.97
N GLU A 57 8.43 3.51 -7.32
CA GLU A 57 9.32 4.63 -7.67
C GLU A 57 10.23 5.02 -6.50
N ILE A 58 9.70 5.10 -5.27
CA ILE A 58 10.51 5.44 -4.10
C ILE A 58 11.47 4.32 -3.72
N LEU A 59 11.07 3.04 -3.78
CA LEU A 59 11.96 1.92 -3.51
C LEU A 59 13.11 1.85 -4.54
N ARG A 60 12.85 2.09 -5.82
CA ARG A 60 13.89 2.20 -6.86
C ARG A 60 14.87 3.35 -6.58
N ASN A 61 14.37 4.47 -6.10
CA ASN A 61 15.23 5.60 -5.70
C ASN A 61 16.11 5.24 -4.48
N LEU A 62 15.55 4.55 -3.49
CA LEU A 62 16.29 4.09 -2.31
C LEU A 62 17.33 3.03 -2.68
N GLN A 63 16.99 2.08 -3.53
CA GLN A 63 17.92 1.06 -4.03
C GLN A 63 19.25 1.64 -4.56
N LYS A 64 19.19 2.82 -5.20
CA LYS A 64 20.38 3.50 -5.76
C LYS A 64 21.24 4.20 -4.70
N SER A 65 20.75 4.42 -3.50
CA SER A 65 21.36 5.29 -2.49
C SER A 65 21.38 4.72 -1.08
N ALA A 66 20.76 3.57 -0.85
CA ALA A 66 20.78 2.90 0.45
C ALA A 66 22.19 2.38 0.77
N PRO A 67 22.55 2.28 2.06
CA PRO A 67 23.81 1.68 2.50
C PRO A 67 23.82 0.15 2.38
N ILE A 68 22.73 -0.45 2.01
CA ILE A 68 22.52 -1.89 1.83
C ILE A 68 22.09 -2.21 0.41
N SER A 69 22.43 -3.41 -0.06
CA SER A 69 22.03 -3.93 -1.38
C SER A 69 20.76 -4.76 -1.26
N PHE A 70 19.80 -4.51 -2.13
CA PHE A 70 18.59 -5.30 -2.29
C PHE A 70 18.09 -5.27 -3.73
N SER A 71 17.33 -6.26 -4.14
CA SER A 71 16.72 -6.34 -5.47
C SER A 71 15.21 -6.17 -5.42
N LEU A 72 14.64 -5.69 -6.54
CA LEU A 72 13.21 -5.47 -6.69
C LEU A 72 12.69 -6.30 -7.85
N VAL A 73 11.55 -6.94 -7.66
CA VAL A 73 10.74 -7.55 -8.72
C VAL A 73 9.31 -7.03 -8.60
N ALA A 74 8.78 -6.42 -9.65
CA ALA A 74 7.42 -5.92 -9.68
C ALA A 74 6.44 -7.05 -10.04
N VAL A 75 5.35 -7.19 -9.29
CA VAL A 75 4.33 -8.21 -9.57
C VAL A 75 2.96 -7.57 -9.64
N ASN A 76 2.26 -7.81 -10.74
CA ASN A 76 0.84 -7.51 -10.87
C ASN A 76 0.03 -8.81 -10.95
N LEU A 77 -1.09 -8.85 -10.26
CA LEU A 77 -2.10 -9.89 -10.41
C LEU A 77 -3.25 -9.36 -11.25
N ASP A 78 -3.33 -9.81 -12.50
CA ASP A 78 -4.50 -9.65 -13.34
C ASP A 78 -5.56 -10.67 -12.91
N GLN A 79 -6.65 -10.16 -12.37
CA GLN A 79 -7.78 -10.96 -11.87
C GLN A 79 -8.82 -11.28 -12.95
N LYS A 80 -8.55 -10.92 -14.21
CA LYS A 80 -9.47 -11.01 -15.34
C LYS A 80 -10.78 -10.26 -15.12
N GLN A 81 -10.66 -9.07 -14.52
CA GLN A 81 -11.79 -8.15 -14.40
C GLN A 81 -12.15 -7.55 -15.77
N PRO A 82 -13.44 -7.44 -16.10
CA PRO A 82 -13.85 -6.82 -17.36
C PRO A 82 -13.29 -5.41 -17.53
N GLY A 83 -12.67 -5.16 -18.69
CA GLY A 83 -12.10 -3.84 -19.01
C GLY A 83 -10.76 -3.55 -18.35
N PHE A 84 -10.10 -4.53 -17.74
CA PHE A 84 -8.75 -4.33 -17.21
C PHE A 84 -7.76 -4.10 -18.37
N PRO A 85 -7.00 -2.98 -18.37
CA PRO A 85 -6.09 -2.64 -19.45
C PRO A 85 -4.76 -3.38 -19.31
N GLU A 86 -4.69 -4.61 -19.81
CA GLU A 86 -3.56 -5.54 -19.63
C GLU A 86 -2.21 -4.97 -20.12
N HIS A 87 -2.23 -4.04 -21.09
CA HIS A 87 -1.01 -3.51 -21.72
C HIS A 87 -0.33 -2.38 -20.91
N ILE A 88 -1.05 -1.71 -19.99
CA ILE A 88 -0.54 -0.50 -19.31
C ILE A 88 0.65 -0.82 -18.40
N LEU A 89 0.50 -1.80 -17.52
CA LEU A 89 1.56 -2.14 -16.53
C LEU A 89 2.81 -2.71 -17.20
N PRO A 90 2.71 -3.69 -18.12
CA PRO A 90 3.90 -4.17 -18.84
C PRO A 90 4.66 -3.05 -19.53
N ALA A 91 4.00 -2.21 -20.33
CA ALA A 91 4.64 -1.11 -21.05
C ALA A 91 5.34 -0.12 -20.10
N TYR A 92 4.71 0.20 -18.97
CA TYR A 92 5.31 1.07 -17.95
C TYR A 92 6.55 0.43 -17.31
N LEU A 93 6.50 -0.85 -16.97
CA LEU A 93 7.59 -1.57 -16.31
C LEU A 93 8.78 -1.82 -17.26
N GLU A 94 8.52 -2.11 -18.53
CA GLU A 94 9.54 -2.20 -19.58
C GLU A 94 10.27 -0.88 -19.76
N GLN A 95 9.53 0.23 -19.85
CA GLN A 95 10.12 1.57 -19.94
C GLN A 95 11.03 1.89 -18.73
N LEU A 96 10.66 1.40 -17.54
CA LEU A 96 11.44 1.59 -16.32
C LEU A 96 12.67 0.66 -16.23
N GLY A 97 12.75 -0.39 -17.02
CA GLY A 97 13.78 -1.42 -16.94
C GLY A 97 13.76 -2.19 -15.60
N VAL A 98 12.59 -2.43 -15.05
CA VAL A 98 12.40 -3.17 -13.80
C VAL A 98 12.02 -4.61 -14.12
N GLU A 99 12.62 -5.58 -13.43
CA GLU A 99 12.18 -6.97 -13.50
C GLU A 99 10.72 -7.08 -13.06
N TYR A 100 9.88 -7.76 -13.84
CA TYR A 100 8.48 -7.89 -13.50
C TYR A 100 7.86 -9.24 -13.90
N LYS A 101 6.75 -9.58 -13.24
CA LYS A 101 5.90 -10.73 -13.56
C LYS A 101 4.43 -10.31 -13.52
N ILE A 102 3.71 -10.57 -14.60
CA ILE A 102 2.24 -10.49 -14.61
C ILE A 102 1.71 -11.89 -14.31
N VAL A 103 0.93 -12.01 -13.26
CA VAL A 103 0.24 -13.25 -12.88
C VAL A 103 -1.21 -13.14 -13.32
N GLU A 104 -1.66 -14.07 -14.14
CA GLU A 104 -3.02 -14.08 -14.67
C GLU A 104 -3.82 -15.20 -14.00
N GLU A 105 -4.85 -14.83 -13.22
CA GLU A 105 -5.77 -15.81 -12.61
C GLU A 105 -7.19 -15.24 -12.52
N ASN A 106 -8.16 -15.99 -13.02
CA ASN A 106 -9.56 -15.56 -13.05
C ASN A 106 -10.20 -15.61 -11.64
N THR A 107 -9.65 -14.82 -10.70
CA THR A 107 -10.23 -14.70 -9.36
C THR A 107 -11.55 -13.95 -9.38
N TYR A 108 -11.76 -13.06 -10.37
CA TYR A 108 -13.01 -12.35 -10.54
C TYR A 108 -14.17 -13.31 -10.81
N GLY A 109 -14.00 -14.24 -11.75
CA GLY A 109 -14.99 -15.28 -12.07
C GLY A 109 -15.33 -16.14 -10.84
N ILE A 110 -14.32 -16.60 -10.11
CA ILE A 110 -14.50 -17.38 -8.87
C ILE A 110 -15.33 -16.62 -7.83
N VAL A 111 -15.04 -15.34 -7.65
CA VAL A 111 -15.75 -14.49 -6.67
C VAL A 111 -17.21 -14.28 -7.09
N LYS A 112 -17.46 -14.05 -8.38
CA LYS A 112 -18.82 -13.88 -8.92
C LYS A 112 -19.66 -15.14 -8.82
N GLU A 113 -19.05 -16.31 -9.03
CA GLU A 113 -19.73 -17.60 -8.91
C GLU A 113 -20.10 -17.94 -7.46
N LYS A 114 -19.21 -17.64 -6.50
CA LYS A 114 -19.36 -18.06 -5.10
C LYS A 114 -20.13 -17.08 -4.20
N ILE A 115 -20.23 -15.83 -4.60
CA ILE A 115 -20.88 -14.80 -3.77
C ILE A 115 -22.15 -14.31 -4.47
N PRO A 116 -23.33 -14.46 -3.83
CA PRO A 116 -24.59 -13.96 -4.35
C PRO A 116 -24.55 -12.46 -4.63
N GLU A 117 -25.31 -12.03 -5.62
CA GLU A 117 -25.46 -10.61 -5.96
C GLU A 117 -25.93 -9.78 -4.74
N GLY A 118 -25.38 -8.59 -4.56
CA GLY A 118 -25.67 -7.74 -3.42
C GLY A 118 -24.88 -8.03 -2.13
N LYS A 119 -24.07 -9.10 -2.09
CA LYS A 119 -23.17 -9.37 -0.95
C LYS A 119 -21.77 -8.81 -1.21
N THR A 120 -21.04 -8.52 -0.12
CA THR A 120 -19.66 -8.00 -0.22
C THR A 120 -18.68 -9.08 -0.70
N THR A 121 -18.00 -8.82 -1.79
CA THR A 121 -17.04 -9.74 -2.42
C THR A 121 -15.61 -9.62 -1.85
N CYS A 122 -15.33 -8.53 -1.14
CA CYS A 122 -13.96 -8.13 -0.76
C CYS A 122 -13.21 -9.17 0.11
N SER A 123 -13.90 -9.87 0.99
CA SER A 123 -13.27 -10.86 1.89
C SER A 123 -12.71 -12.05 1.12
N LEU A 124 -13.49 -12.65 0.21
CA LEU A 124 -13.05 -13.77 -0.62
C LEU A 124 -11.99 -13.32 -1.62
N CYS A 125 -12.21 -12.18 -2.28
CA CYS A 125 -11.26 -11.60 -3.23
C CYS A 125 -9.88 -11.37 -2.58
N SER A 126 -9.83 -10.75 -1.40
CA SER A 126 -8.57 -10.49 -0.69
C SER A 126 -7.85 -11.77 -0.26
N ARG A 127 -8.59 -12.82 0.11
CA ARG A 127 -8.03 -14.13 0.46
C ARG A 127 -7.40 -14.82 -0.74
N LEU A 128 -8.10 -14.86 -1.87
CA LEU A 128 -7.58 -15.44 -3.12
C LEU A 128 -6.32 -14.71 -3.58
N ARG A 129 -6.37 -13.37 -3.64
CA ARG A 129 -5.22 -12.55 -4.01
C ARG A 129 -4.01 -12.82 -3.12
N ARG A 130 -4.21 -12.92 -1.81
CA ARG A 130 -3.13 -13.19 -0.85
C ARG A 130 -2.47 -14.53 -1.13
N GLY A 131 -3.26 -15.60 -1.32
CA GLY A 131 -2.72 -16.93 -1.63
C GLY A 131 -1.89 -16.95 -2.91
N ILE A 132 -2.36 -16.27 -3.97
CA ILE A 132 -1.64 -16.15 -5.24
C ILE A 132 -0.34 -15.38 -5.06
N LEU A 133 -0.37 -14.24 -4.38
CA LEU A 133 0.82 -13.43 -4.15
C LEU A 133 1.86 -14.18 -3.30
N TYR A 134 1.46 -14.95 -2.30
CA TYR A 134 2.37 -15.77 -1.49
C TYR A 134 3.04 -16.87 -2.32
N ARG A 135 2.26 -17.60 -3.14
CA ARG A 135 2.82 -18.58 -4.06
C ARG A 135 3.81 -17.93 -5.03
N THR A 136 3.44 -16.81 -5.63
CA THR A 136 4.32 -16.06 -6.55
C THR A 136 5.59 -15.59 -5.87
N ALA A 137 5.52 -15.13 -4.61
CA ALA A 137 6.70 -14.73 -3.85
C ALA A 137 7.67 -15.90 -3.66
N THR A 138 7.14 -17.09 -3.33
CA THR A 138 7.93 -18.32 -3.23
C THR A 138 8.60 -18.67 -4.56
N GLU A 139 7.85 -18.67 -5.66
CA GLU A 139 8.36 -18.96 -7.01
C GLU A 139 9.49 -18.00 -7.45
N LEU A 140 9.40 -16.74 -7.06
CA LEU A 140 10.38 -15.72 -7.39
C LEU A 140 11.57 -15.67 -6.40
N GLY A 141 11.55 -16.48 -5.35
CA GLY A 141 12.56 -16.41 -4.27
C GLY A 141 12.53 -15.06 -3.54
N ALA A 142 11.39 -14.41 -3.45
CA ALA A 142 11.26 -13.13 -2.76
C ALA A 142 11.30 -13.33 -1.24
N THR A 143 12.14 -12.55 -0.57
CA THR A 143 12.29 -12.56 0.91
C THR A 143 11.25 -11.68 1.60
N LYS A 144 10.78 -10.64 0.91
CA LYS A 144 9.79 -9.68 1.41
C LYS A 144 8.72 -9.42 0.34
N ILE A 145 7.48 -9.18 0.79
CA ILE A 145 6.34 -8.79 -0.05
C ILE A 145 5.96 -7.37 0.33
N ALA A 146 6.17 -6.40 -0.56
CA ALA A 146 5.84 -5.00 -0.35
C ALA A 146 4.43 -4.67 -0.85
N LEU A 147 3.61 -4.12 0.04
CA LEU A 147 2.24 -3.66 -0.23
C LEU A 147 2.13 -2.14 -0.09
N GLY A 148 1.43 -1.48 -1.01
CA GLY A 148 1.29 -0.03 -1.09
C GLY A 148 0.32 0.60 -0.09
N HIS A 149 0.19 0.06 1.12
CA HIS A 149 -0.61 0.68 2.17
C HIS A 149 0.18 1.81 2.84
N HIS A 150 -0.51 2.93 3.07
CA HIS A 150 0.08 4.14 3.61
C HIS A 150 -0.47 4.47 5.02
N ARG A 151 0.03 5.57 5.63
CA ARG A 151 -0.32 5.99 6.99
C ARG A 151 -1.83 6.08 7.23
N ASP A 152 -2.54 6.67 6.27
CA ASP A 152 -3.98 6.90 6.40
C ASP A 152 -4.76 5.58 6.34
N ASP A 153 -4.32 4.57 5.57
CA ASP A 153 -4.87 3.21 5.60
C ASP A 153 -4.70 2.53 6.96
N ILE A 154 -3.54 2.73 7.58
CA ILE A 154 -3.23 2.18 8.91
C ILE A 154 -4.20 2.75 9.94
N LEU A 155 -4.40 4.08 9.94
CA LEU A 155 -5.35 4.76 10.81
C LEU A 155 -6.79 4.35 10.52
N GLN A 156 -7.21 4.32 9.25
CA GLN A 156 -8.55 3.86 8.88
C GLN A 156 -8.80 2.45 9.40
N THR A 157 -7.81 1.56 9.33
CA THR A 157 -7.92 0.19 9.83
C THR A 157 -8.07 0.15 11.36
N LEU A 158 -7.35 1.00 12.09
CA LEU A 158 -7.51 1.14 13.54
C LEU A 158 -8.94 1.56 13.89
N PHE A 159 -9.43 2.64 13.30
CA PHE A 159 -10.77 3.17 13.59
C PHE A 159 -11.89 2.20 13.17
N LEU A 160 -11.73 1.49 12.04
CA LEU A 160 -12.65 0.43 11.65
C LEU A 160 -12.74 -0.68 12.72
N ASN A 161 -11.58 -1.13 13.23
CA ASN A 161 -11.58 -2.15 14.28
C ASN A 161 -12.14 -1.62 15.60
N MET A 162 -11.86 -0.37 15.97
CA MET A 162 -12.40 0.25 17.19
C MET A 162 -13.91 0.39 17.13
N PHE A 163 -14.45 0.95 16.04
CA PHE A 163 -15.87 1.31 15.96
C PHE A 163 -16.79 0.14 15.60
N TYR A 164 -16.28 -0.81 14.81
CA TYR A 164 -17.10 -1.92 14.31
C TYR A 164 -16.62 -3.30 14.78
N GLY A 165 -15.39 -3.41 15.27
CA GLY A 165 -14.81 -4.69 15.70
C GLY A 165 -14.57 -4.80 17.21
N GLY A 166 -14.71 -3.72 17.97
CA GLY A 166 -14.44 -3.67 19.41
C GLY A 166 -12.97 -4.04 19.75
N LYS A 167 -12.03 -3.67 18.87
CA LYS A 167 -10.60 -4.05 19.03
C LYS A 167 -9.68 -2.90 18.73
N MET A 168 -8.68 -2.70 19.60
CA MET A 168 -7.53 -1.82 19.37
C MET A 168 -6.53 -2.48 18.43
N LYS A 169 -6.86 -2.57 17.14
CA LYS A 169 -6.07 -3.30 16.14
C LYS A 169 -5.89 -2.46 14.88
N GLY A 170 -4.66 -2.02 14.61
CA GLY A 170 -4.27 -1.36 13.37
C GLY A 170 -3.77 -2.33 12.31
N MET A 171 -3.15 -1.78 11.27
CA MET A 171 -2.45 -2.53 10.23
C MET A 171 -0.94 -2.44 10.51
N PRO A 172 -0.25 -3.55 10.82
CA PRO A 172 1.17 -3.49 11.16
C PRO A 172 2.02 -3.13 9.94
N PRO A 173 3.06 -2.28 10.10
CA PRO A 173 3.99 -1.94 9.02
C PRO A 173 4.81 -3.13 8.50
N LYS A 174 5.13 -4.08 9.38
CA LYS A 174 5.78 -5.37 9.06
C LYS A 174 5.02 -6.49 9.72
N LEU A 175 4.79 -7.58 9.01
CA LEU A 175 4.02 -8.73 9.50
C LEU A 175 4.58 -10.03 8.91
N MET A 176 4.79 -11.02 9.75
CA MET A 176 4.95 -12.40 9.32
C MET A 176 3.58 -12.97 8.95
N SER A 177 3.49 -13.66 7.81
CA SER A 177 2.26 -14.37 7.43
C SER A 177 1.89 -15.47 8.45
N ASP A 178 0.60 -15.84 8.49
CA ASP A 178 0.09 -16.81 9.47
C ASP A 178 0.76 -18.20 9.35
N ASP A 179 1.27 -18.54 8.15
CA ASP A 179 2.03 -19.77 7.89
C ASP A 179 3.53 -19.65 8.17
N GLY A 180 4.01 -18.50 8.63
CA GLY A 180 5.39 -18.21 8.95
C GLY A 180 6.36 -18.16 7.77
N LYS A 181 5.86 -18.20 6.52
CA LYS A 181 6.71 -18.32 5.32
C LYS A 181 7.03 -16.99 4.64
N HIS A 182 6.19 -15.97 4.83
CA HIS A 182 6.31 -14.71 4.10
C HIS A 182 6.34 -13.52 5.04
N ILE A 183 7.23 -12.58 4.78
CA ILE A 183 7.28 -11.31 5.47
C ILE A 183 6.63 -10.24 4.58
N VAL A 184 5.52 -9.68 5.06
CA VAL A 184 4.82 -8.58 4.41
C VAL A 184 5.30 -7.26 5.00
N ILE A 185 5.68 -6.32 4.13
CA ILE A 185 6.13 -4.97 4.52
C ILE A 185 5.26 -3.90 3.87
N ARG A 186 5.15 -2.74 4.53
CA ARG A 186 4.41 -1.58 4.05
C ARG A 186 5.29 -0.33 4.10
N PRO A 187 6.17 -0.16 3.10
CA PRO A 187 7.15 0.93 3.08
C PRO A 187 6.55 2.33 3.16
N LEU A 188 5.30 2.50 2.69
CA LEU A 188 4.58 3.78 2.76
C LEU A 188 3.93 4.08 4.13
N ALA A 189 4.21 3.28 5.17
CA ALA A 189 3.55 3.40 6.48
C ALA A 189 3.60 4.81 7.10
N TYR A 190 4.63 5.60 6.83
CA TYR A 190 4.77 6.99 7.31
C TYR A 190 4.34 8.05 6.29
N CYS A 191 3.96 7.63 5.07
CA CYS A 191 3.56 8.54 4.01
C CYS A 191 2.08 8.92 4.12
N ARG A 192 1.79 10.22 3.93
CA ARG A 192 0.42 10.75 3.90
C ARG A 192 -0.21 10.48 2.53
N GLU A 193 -1.48 10.10 2.51
CA GLU A 193 -2.20 9.90 1.25
C GLU A 193 -2.12 11.12 0.33
N LYS A 194 -2.34 12.33 0.87
CA LYS A 194 -2.27 13.59 0.12
C LYS A 194 -0.92 13.86 -0.56
N ASP A 195 0.18 13.38 0.03
CA ASP A 195 1.51 13.53 -0.54
C ASP A 195 1.72 12.52 -1.68
N ILE A 196 1.22 11.31 -1.52
CA ILE A 196 1.23 10.26 -2.57
C ILE A 196 0.38 10.70 -3.76
N GLU A 197 -0.79 11.25 -3.52
CA GLU A 197 -1.70 11.77 -4.55
C GLU A 197 -1.03 12.85 -5.41
N ARG A 198 -0.45 13.86 -4.76
CA ARG A 198 0.28 14.93 -5.43
C ARG A 198 1.48 14.42 -6.22
N PHE A 199 2.20 13.45 -5.64
CA PHE A 199 3.37 12.87 -6.31
C PHE A 199 2.94 12.05 -7.54
N SER A 200 1.90 11.25 -7.41
CA SER A 200 1.34 10.46 -8.50
C SER A 200 0.87 11.33 -9.68
N GLN A 201 0.16 12.42 -9.38
CA GLN A 201 -0.27 13.40 -10.38
C GLN A 201 0.93 14.06 -11.07
N ALA A 202 1.91 14.50 -10.30
CA ALA A 202 3.10 15.16 -10.82
C ALA A 202 4.00 14.25 -11.67
N LYS A 203 4.02 12.95 -11.37
CA LYS A 203 4.74 11.93 -12.15
C LYS A 203 3.96 11.43 -13.36
N GLY A 204 2.67 11.72 -13.45
CA GLY A 204 1.82 11.24 -14.55
C GLY A 204 1.73 9.71 -14.61
N PHE A 205 1.62 9.04 -13.47
CA PHE A 205 1.51 7.57 -13.47
C PHE A 205 0.28 7.11 -14.24
N PRO A 206 0.38 6.02 -15.02
CA PRO A 206 -0.73 5.48 -15.79
C PRO A 206 -1.69 4.70 -14.87
N ILE A 207 -2.50 5.44 -14.10
CA ILE A 207 -3.39 4.88 -13.09
C ILE A 207 -4.47 4.01 -13.72
N ILE A 208 -4.61 2.80 -13.23
CA ILE A 208 -5.70 1.88 -13.58
C ILE A 208 -6.83 2.07 -12.55
N PRO A 209 -8.06 2.37 -12.96
CA PRO A 209 -9.18 2.53 -12.04
C PRO A 209 -9.45 1.27 -11.22
N CYS A 210 -9.68 1.41 -9.90
CA CYS A 210 -9.91 0.27 -9.00
C CYS A 210 -11.39 -0.17 -8.89
N ASN A 211 -12.28 0.42 -9.68
CA ASN A 211 -13.73 0.16 -9.65
C ASN A 211 -14.20 -0.90 -10.65
N LEU A 212 -13.29 -1.57 -11.33
CA LEU A 212 -13.59 -2.57 -12.38
C LEU A 212 -14.33 -3.80 -11.84
N CYS A 213 -14.22 -4.11 -10.56
CA CYS A 213 -14.91 -5.26 -9.96
C CYS A 213 -16.42 -5.01 -9.71
N GLY A 214 -16.91 -3.78 -9.88
CA GLY A 214 -18.32 -3.42 -9.62
C GLY A 214 -18.73 -3.57 -8.15
N SER A 215 -17.78 -3.82 -7.23
CA SER A 215 -18.07 -3.83 -5.80
C SER A 215 -18.31 -2.39 -5.33
N GLN A 216 -19.37 -2.20 -4.53
CA GLN A 216 -19.56 -0.91 -3.87
C GLN A 216 -18.36 -0.62 -2.96
N PRO A 217 -17.88 0.63 -2.91
CA PRO A 217 -16.88 1.01 -1.93
C PRO A 217 -17.36 0.60 -0.54
N ASN A 218 -16.46 0.08 0.28
CA ASN A 218 -16.78 -0.26 1.66
C ASN A 218 -17.26 1.01 2.38
N LEU A 219 -18.56 1.19 2.50
CA LEU A 219 -19.20 2.38 3.07
C LEU A 219 -18.58 2.75 4.43
N GLN A 220 -18.29 1.76 5.26
CA GLN A 220 -17.69 1.99 6.58
C GLN A 220 -16.27 2.57 6.46
N ARG A 221 -15.44 2.06 5.54
CA ARG A 221 -14.11 2.61 5.30
C ARG A 221 -14.20 4.05 4.77
N GLN A 222 -15.15 4.33 3.87
CA GLN A 222 -15.36 5.68 3.36
C GLN A 222 -15.79 6.65 4.46
N VAL A 223 -16.72 6.25 5.33
CA VAL A 223 -17.13 7.04 6.50
C VAL A 223 -15.95 7.39 7.40
N ILE A 224 -15.08 6.41 7.69
CA ILE A 224 -13.87 6.65 8.50
C ILE A 224 -12.90 7.59 7.77
N ALA A 225 -12.70 7.39 6.47
CA ALA A 225 -11.81 8.25 5.67
C ALA A 225 -12.32 9.70 5.64
N ASP A 226 -13.62 9.90 5.50
CA ASP A 226 -14.24 11.23 5.50
C ASP A 226 -14.13 11.90 6.87
N MET A 227 -14.38 11.15 7.95
CA MET A 227 -14.19 11.60 9.32
C MET A 227 -12.75 12.06 9.57
N LEU A 228 -11.76 11.25 9.21
CA LEU A 228 -10.35 11.61 9.40
C LEU A 228 -9.94 12.83 8.57
N ARG A 229 -10.42 12.95 7.33
CA ARG A 229 -10.19 14.13 6.48
C ARG A 229 -10.80 15.40 7.07
N ASP A 230 -12.01 15.31 7.60
CA ASP A 230 -12.67 16.44 8.26
C ASP A 230 -11.90 16.86 9.53
N TRP A 231 -11.43 15.91 10.32
CA TRP A 231 -10.59 16.19 11.47
C TRP A 231 -9.24 16.84 11.10
N ASP A 232 -8.55 16.34 10.05
CA ASP A 232 -7.30 16.96 9.57
C ASP A 232 -7.52 18.40 9.12
N LYS A 233 -8.69 18.68 8.53
CA LYS A 233 -9.07 20.03 8.08
C LYS A 233 -9.40 20.97 9.23
N ARG A 234 -10.17 20.51 10.22
CA ARG A 234 -10.59 21.33 11.38
C ARG A 234 -9.47 21.50 12.40
N TYR A 235 -8.68 20.47 12.59
CA TYR A 235 -7.63 20.40 13.61
C TYR A 235 -6.31 19.92 13.00
N PRO A 236 -5.59 20.77 12.27
CA PRO A 236 -4.33 20.41 11.62
C PRO A 236 -3.33 19.79 12.59
N GLY A 237 -2.68 18.69 12.20
CA GLY A 237 -1.72 17.96 13.01
C GLY A 237 -2.32 16.85 13.90
N ARG A 238 -3.66 16.71 13.98
CA ARG A 238 -4.28 15.69 14.81
C ARG A 238 -4.12 14.28 14.23
N ILE A 239 -4.09 14.15 12.93
CA ILE A 239 -3.83 12.87 12.25
C ILE A 239 -2.43 12.38 12.57
N GLU A 240 -1.44 13.26 12.60
CA GLU A 240 -0.07 12.96 13.04
C GLU A 240 -0.05 12.50 14.50
N THR A 241 -0.76 13.19 15.37
CA THR A 241 -0.86 12.83 16.80
C THR A 241 -1.53 11.46 16.98
N MET A 242 -2.62 11.17 16.26
CA MET A 242 -3.29 9.88 16.30
C MET A 242 -2.36 8.74 15.84
N PHE A 243 -1.60 8.96 14.78
CA PHE A 243 -0.65 7.97 14.30
C PHE A 243 0.50 7.76 15.31
N SER A 244 1.02 8.83 15.88
CA SER A 244 2.04 8.78 16.95
C SER A 244 1.52 8.00 18.17
N ALA A 245 0.26 8.14 18.54
CA ALA A 245 -0.33 7.41 19.67
C ALA A 245 -0.28 5.89 19.49
N MET A 246 -0.36 5.38 18.24
CA MET A 246 -0.20 3.95 17.96
C MET A 246 1.20 3.43 18.27
N GLN A 247 2.20 4.30 18.31
CA GLN A 247 3.60 3.99 18.60
C GLN A 247 3.96 4.24 20.07
N ASN A 248 3.04 4.84 20.84
CA ASN A 248 3.24 5.24 22.24
C ASN A 248 2.12 4.69 23.11
N VAL A 249 2.00 3.37 23.14
CA VAL A 249 0.98 2.67 23.94
C VAL A 249 1.45 2.58 25.40
N VAL A 250 0.55 2.89 26.34
CA VAL A 250 0.77 2.72 27.79
C VAL A 250 -0.12 1.56 28.27
N PRO A 251 0.37 0.31 28.32
CA PRO A 251 -0.41 -0.89 28.59
C PRO A 251 -1.20 -0.82 29.90
N SER A 252 -0.58 -0.33 30.97
CA SER A 252 -1.19 -0.18 32.30
C SER A 252 -2.39 0.77 32.36
N HIS A 253 -2.63 1.56 31.31
CA HIS A 253 -3.77 2.48 31.22
C HIS A 253 -4.83 2.01 30.21
N LEU A 254 -4.70 0.79 29.70
CA LEU A 254 -5.70 0.10 28.89
C LEU A 254 -6.32 -1.02 29.73
N SER A 255 -7.61 -1.30 29.53
CA SER A 255 -8.39 -2.28 30.32
C SER A 255 -8.27 -3.72 29.77
N ASP A 256 -7.15 -4.08 29.17
CA ASP A 256 -6.91 -5.42 28.61
C ASP A 256 -6.01 -6.23 29.58
N VAL A 257 -6.64 -7.18 30.26
CA VAL A 257 -5.97 -8.06 31.25
C VAL A 257 -4.93 -9.01 30.63
N ASN A 258 -4.93 -9.18 29.31
CA ASN A 258 -3.88 -9.95 28.63
C ASN A 258 -2.68 -9.07 28.25
N LEU A 259 -2.83 -7.75 28.30
CA LEU A 259 -1.78 -6.78 27.95
C LEU A 259 -1.02 -6.29 29.19
N PHE A 260 -1.70 -6.24 30.33
CA PHE A 260 -1.13 -5.78 31.60
C PHE A 260 -1.76 -6.56 32.77
N ASP A 261 -0.95 -6.90 33.76
CA ASP A 261 -1.35 -7.53 35.02
C ASP A 261 -1.70 -6.40 36.03
N PHE A 262 -2.99 -6.28 36.40
CA PHE A 262 -3.52 -5.22 37.25
C PHE A 262 -3.41 -5.61 38.73
#